data_eebdb7f52dda5c05535c0b6ad932066d
#
_entry.id   eebdb7f52dda5c05535c0b6ad932066d
#
_cell.length_a   1.000
_cell.length_b   1.000
_cell.length_c   1.000
_cell.angle_alpha   90.00
_cell.angle_beta   90.00
_cell.angle_gamma   90.00
#
_symmetry.space_group_name_H-M   'P 1'
#
loop_
_entity.id
_entity.type
_entity.pdbx_description
1 polymer ?
#
loop_
_entity_poly.entity_id
_entity_poly.type
_entity_poly.pdbx_seq_one_letter_code
_entity_poly.pdbx_strand_id
1 'polypeptide(L)'
;MSYNVKLSGVMPALVTPFDEAGKIDFNAFENLMSHFREAGVSGWVPNGSTGEYFSQSTEERRAVLQFVKEYANDDEILIAGTNAPATREVIEQTALAKEIGYDNVLLAPPFYTRPTQEELINHYETVLDAVDVNLVLYSYPMKDGADISFELLDHFADNPRVIGIKESSGVLQRAIDISSRYEGKIQLISGSDDIALDFMFWGADSWICGPSNCMANACCELDRAFKAGELAKAKEIMKTLYRAMNILESGKFVQKIKYGCELQGLPVGECRAPLGPLTEKEKAELRTAMEPLLNG
;
A
#
# COMPACT_ATOMS: atom_id res chain seq x y z
N MET A 1 -4.15 -21.24 -14.59
CA MET A 1 -2.97 -20.53 -15.16
C MET A 1 -2.23 -19.91 -13.99
N SER A 2 -0.91 -19.89 -14.00
CA SER A 2 -0.13 -19.22 -12.94
C SER A 2 0.15 -17.78 -13.36
N TYR A 3 0.03 -16.83 -12.43
CA TYR A 3 0.49 -15.45 -12.64
C TYR A 3 1.99 -15.42 -12.96
N ASN A 4 2.42 -14.51 -13.82
CA ASN A 4 3.85 -14.33 -14.14
C ASN A 4 4.65 -13.90 -12.91
N VAL A 5 4.04 -13.08 -12.05
CA VAL A 5 4.56 -12.68 -10.74
C VAL A 5 3.48 -12.93 -9.72
N LYS A 6 3.76 -13.76 -8.70
CA LYS A 6 2.81 -14.00 -7.61
C LYS A 6 3.12 -13.06 -6.45
N LEU A 7 2.13 -12.22 -6.12
CA LEU A 7 2.15 -11.38 -4.94
C LEU A 7 1.49 -12.17 -3.79
N SER A 8 2.09 -12.16 -2.60
CA SER A 8 1.56 -12.86 -1.44
C SER A 8 2.01 -12.21 -0.13
N GLY A 9 1.22 -12.36 0.93
CA GLY A 9 1.53 -11.88 2.26
C GLY A 9 1.27 -10.39 2.48
N VAL A 10 1.72 -9.89 3.60
CA VAL A 10 1.54 -8.49 4.01
C VAL A 10 2.72 -7.66 3.51
N MET A 11 2.44 -6.60 2.80
CA MET A 11 3.42 -5.64 2.28
C MET A 11 3.08 -4.24 2.81
N PRO A 12 3.88 -3.66 3.70
CA PRO A 12 3.65 -2.31 4.17
C PRO A 12 3.66 -1.27 3.04
N ALA A 13 2.58 -0.49 2.95
CA ALA A 13 2.63 0.78 2.23
C ALA A 13 3.43 1.75 3.10
N LEU A 14 4.76 1.74 2.92
CA LEU A 14 5.71 2.36 3.84
C LEU A 14 5.43 3.86 4.08
N VAL A 15 5.41 4.28 5.34
CA VAL A 15 5.58 5.71 5.69
C VAL A 15 7.00 6.14 5.37
N THR A 16 7.20 7.43 5.07
CA THR A 16 8.54 8.01 4.97
C THR A 16 8.83 8.75 6.27
N PRO A 17 9.83 8.30 7.06
CA PRO A 17 10.24 9.01 8.26
C PRO A 17 10.88 10.36 7.94
N PHE A 18 10.56 11.39 8.75
CA PHE A 18 11.17 12.70 8.64
C PHE A 18 11.74 13.13 9.99
N ASP A 19 12.88 13.81 9.97
CA ASP A 19 13.47 14.47 11.15
C ASP A 19 12.73 15.78 11.51
N GLU A 20 13.16 16.44 12.59
CA GLU A 20 12.57 17.72 13.03
C GLU A 20 12.75 18.86 12.00
N ALA A 21 13.71 18.75 11.09
CA ALA A 21 13.93 19.70 10.00
C ALA A 21 13.09 19.32 8.75
N GLY A 22 12.32 18.26 8.81
CA GLY A 22 11.54 17.73 7.71
C GLY A 22 12.36 17.02 6.63
N LYS A 23 13.61 16.63 6.89
CA LYS A 23 14.41 15.80 5.99
C LYS A 23 14.10 14.33 6.21
N ILE A 24 14.30 13.50 5.19
CA ILE A 24 14.12 12.05 5.33
C ILE A 24 15.15 11.50 6.34
N ASP A 25 14.64 10.80 7.37
CA ASP A 25 15.44 10.11 8.37
C ASP A 25 15.61 8.64 7.99
N PHE A 26 16.71 8.33 7.33
CA PHE A 26 17.02 6.97 6.90
C PHE A 26 17.36 6.03 8.06
N ASN A 27 17.84 6.54 9.22
CA ASN A 27 18.06 5.69 10.39
C ASN A 27 16.72 5.22 11.00
N ALA A 28 15.76 6.14 11.13
CA ALA A 28 14.41 5.77 11.55
C ALA A 28 13.74 4.83 10.53
N PHE A 29 14.02 5.01 9.23
CA PHE A 29 13.52 4.13 8.18
C PHE A 29 14.09 2.70 8.31
N GLU A 30 15.40 2.56 8.54
CA GLU A 30 16.03 1.26 8.75
C GLU A 30 15.46 0.54 9.98
N ASN A 31 15.31 1.24 11.11
CA ASN A 31 14.69 0.69 12.30
C ASN A 31 13.25 0.20 12.05
N LEU A 32 12.48 0.99 11.32
CA LEU A 32 11.11 0.66 10.95
C LEU A 32 11.05 -0.62 10.09
N MET A 33 11.87 -0.68 9.04
CA MET A 33 11.92 -1.83 8.13
C MET A 33 12.45 -3.08 8.83
N SER A 34 13.42 -2.94 9.76
CA SER A 34 13.91 -4.06 10.57
C SER A 34 12.79 -4.67 11.41
N HIS A 35 12.01 -3.83 12.10
CA HIS A 35 10.85 -4.29 12.88
C HIS A 35 9.82 -5.00 12.01
N PHE A 36 9.53 -4.50 10.81
CA PHE A 36 8.58 -5.15 9.91
C PHE A 36 9.08 -6.50 9.39
N ARG A 37 10.38 -6.60 9.10
CA ARG A 37 10.99 -7.88 8.71
C ARG A 37 10.87 -8.93 9.82
N GLU A 38 11.10 -8.55 11.07
CA GLU A 38 10.91 -9.43 12.23
C GLU A 38 9.44 -9.88 12.37
N ALA A 39 8.48 -9.02 12.04
CA ALA A 39 7.06 -9.40 12.02
C ALA A 39 6.71 -10.39 10.90
N GLY A 40 7.53 -10.49 9.86
CA GLY A 40 7.36 -11.41 8.74
C GLY A 40 6.60 -10.82 7.55
N VAL A 41 6.82 -9.54 7.24
CA VAL A 41 6.32 -8.95 5.99
C VAL A 41 6.96 -9.63 4.77
N SER A 42 6.26 -9.63 3.65
CA SER A 42 6.69 -10.32 2.42
C SER A 42 7.31 -9.38 1.38
N GLY A 43 7.34 -8.08 1.63
CA GLY A 43 7.87 -7.11 0.68
C GLY A 43 7.60 -5.68 1.10
N TRP A 44 7.93 -4.75 0.23
CA TRP A 44 7.99 -3.31 0.53
C TRP A 44 7.31 -2.49 -0.56
N VAL A 45 6.49 -1.52 -0.14
CA VAL A 45 5.81 -0.60 -1.07
C VAL A 45 6.14 0.85 -0.70
N PRO A 46 7.34 1.35 -1.09
CA PRO A 46 7.74 2.75 -0.90
C PRO A 46 7.03 3.71 -1.86
N ASN A 47 7.06 4.99 -1.55
CA ASN A 47 6.52 6.09 -2.36
C ASN A 47 5.03 5.95 -2.71
N GLY A 48 4.26 5.23 -1.89
CA GLY A 48 2.80 5.26 -1.96
C GLY A 48 2.21 6.52 -1.28
N SER A 49 0.88 6.62 -1.25
CA SER A 49 0.17 7.72 -0.57
C SER A 49 0.51 7.81 0.92
N THR A 50 0.67 6.65 1.58
CA THR A 50 1.09 6.57 2.99
C THR A 50 2.52 7.08 3.19
N GLY A 51 3.37 6.93 2.19
CA GLY A 51 4.75 7.44 2.18
C GLY A 51 4.87 8.92 1.84
N GLU A 52 3.76 9.65 1.70
CA GLU A 52 3.74 11.08 1.42
C GLU A 52 4.49 11.48 0.13
N TYR A 53 4.43 10.64 -0.94
CA TYR A 53 5.11 10.95 -2.21
C TYR A 53 4.80 12.35 -2.75
N PHE A 54 3.61 12.86 -2.48
CA PHE A 54 3.12 14.19 -2.91
C PHE A 54 3.86 15.36 -2.25
N SER A 55 4.58 15.12 -1.15
CA SER A 55 5.38 16.12 -0.41
C SER A 55 6.89 15.98 -0.64
N GLN A 56 7.30 15.05 -1.51
CA GLN A 56 8.69 14.74 -1.79
C GLN A 56 9.13 15.26 -3.15
N SER A 57 10.38 15.74 -3.24
CA SER A 57 11.01 16.01 -4.54
C SER A 57 11.32 14.71 -5.30
N THR A 58 11.65 14.82 -6.57
CA THR A 58 12.07 13.66 -7.38
C THR A 58 13.35 13.03 -6.82
N GLU A 59 14.28 13.84 -6.32
CA GLU A 59 15.52 13.38 -5.70
C GLU A 59 15.24 12.62 -4.39
N GLU A 60 14.32 13.11 -3.58
CA GLU A 60 13.90 12.43 -2.36
C GLU A 60 13.19 11.10 -2.66
N ARG A 61 12.28 11.09 -3.65
CA ARG A 61 11.63 9.85 -4.10
C ARG A 61 12.65 8.83 -4.61
N ARG A 62 13.67 9.30 -5.38
CA ARG A 62 14.81 8.46 -5.81
C ARG A 62 15.55 7.88 -4.59
N ALA A 63 15.92 8.72 -3.63
CA ALA A 63 16.67 8.30 -2.45
C ALA A 63 15.91 7.25 -1.61
N VAL A 64 14.59 7.42 -1.44
CA VAL A 64 13.73 6.42 -0.77
C VAL A 64 13.74 5.09 -1.53
N LEU A 65 13.54 5.12 -2.85
CA LEU A 65 13.55 3.88 -3.65
C LEU A 65 14.91 3.18 -3.58
N GLN A 66 16.02 3.92 -3.69
CA GLN A 66 17.37 3.36 -3.59
C GLN A 66 17.60 2.72 -2.22
N PHE A 67 17.28 3.43 -1.15
CA PHE A 67 17.42 2.94 0.21
C PHE A 67 16.64 1.64 0.44
N VAL A 68 15.37 1.62 0.05
CA VAL A 68 14.53 0.41 0.22
C VAL A 68 15.05 -0.74 -0.64
N LYS A 69 15.52 -0.48 -1.87
CA LYS A 69 16.12 -1.50 -2.74
C LYS A 69 17.39 -2.09 -2.17
N GLU A 70 18.27 -1.26 -1.60
CA GLU A 70 19.52 -1.69 -0.97
C GLU A 70 19.28 -2.47 0.32
N TYR A 71 18.22 -2.14 1.07
CA TYR A 71 17.84 -2.83 2.30
C TYR A 71 17.15 -4.18 2.05
N ALA A 72 16.41 -4.31 0.95
CA ALA A 72 15.60 -5.48 0.66
C ALA A 72 16.45 -6.72 0.35
N ASN A 73 15.98 -7.88 0.80
CA ASN A 73 16.52 -9.18 0.40
C ASN A 73 15.98 -9.60 -0.98
N ASP A 74 16.67 -10.55 -1.63
CA ASP A 74 16.31 -11.01 -2.98
C ASP A 74 14.94 -11.71 -3.07
N ASP A 75 14.45 -12.27 -1.97
CA ASP A 75 13.16 -12.95 -1.87
C ASP A 75 12.00 -12.02 -1.47
N GLU A 76 12.29 -10.78 -1.10
CA GLU A 76 11.27 -9.79 -0.73
C GLU A 76 10.67 -9.10 -1.96
N ILE A 77 9.36 -8.95 -1.97
CA ILE A 77 8.63 -8.32 -3.06
C ILE A 77 8.83 -6.79 -3.01
N LEU A 78 9.22 -6.20 -4.13
CA LEU A 78 9.37 -4.74 -4.28
C LEU A 78 8.33 -4.18 -5.24
N ILE A 79 7.56 -3.18 -4.78
CA ILE A 79 6.57 -2.47 -5.61
C ILE A 79 6.73 -0.97 -5.39
N ALA A 80 7.23 -0.24 -6.38
CA ALA A 80 7.41 1.22 -6.28
C ALA A 80 6.10 1.98 -6.54
N GLY A 81 5.73 2.91 -5.67
CA GLY A 81 4.70 3.89 -5.97
C GLY A 81 5.24 4.93 -6.97
N THR A 82 4.60 5.04 -8.14
CA THR A 82 5.07 5.95 -9.21
C THR A 82 4.02 7.01 -9.58
N ASN A 83 3.09 7.26 -8.66
CA ASN A 83 1.98 8.18 -8.86
C ASN A 83 2.44 9.63 -9.15
N ALA A 84 1.78 10.26 -10.10
CA ALA A 84 1.90 11.68 -10.42
C ALA A 84 0.62 12.17 -11.13
N PRO A 85 0.33 13.47 -11.18
CA PRO A 85 -0.89 13.98 -11.81
C PRO A 85 -0.86 13.91 -13.34
N ALA A 86 0.30 13.86 -13.99
CA ALA A 86 0.43 13.83 -15.45
C ALA A 86 1.10 12.54 -15.93
N THR A 87 0.62 11.98 -17.06
CA THR A 87 1.17 10.76 -17.68
C THR A 87 2.68 10.84 -17.90
N ARG A 88 3.18 11.99 -18.36
CA ARG A 88 4.62 12.22 -18.55
C ARG A 88 5.42 12.02 -17.25
N GLU A 89 4.93 12.59 -16.16
CA GLU A 89 5.59 12.49 -14.85
C GLU A 89 5.51 11.06 -14.30
N VAL A 90 4.39 10.36 -14.53
CA VAL A 90 4.28 8.93 -14.21
C VAL A 90 5.32 8.11 -14.95
N ILE A 91 5.53 8.37 -16.25
CA ILE A 91 6.57 7.70 -17.04
C ILE A 91 7.97 7.99 -16.46
N GLU A 92 8.27 9.25 -16.14
CA GLU A 92 9.55 9.65 -15.54
C GLU A 92 9.79 8.94 -14.19
N GLN A 93 8.79 8.87 -13.32
CA GLN A 93 8.89 8.17 -12.03
C GLN A 93 8.98 6.64 -12.20
N THR A 94 8.28 6.08 -13.19
CA THR A 94 8.32 4.65 -13.48
C THR A 94 9.67 4.25 -14.06
N ALA A 95 10.22 5.05 -14.98
CA ALA A 95 11.55 4.84 -15.54
C ALA A 95 12.64 4.93 -14.46
N LEU A 96 12.51 5.90 -13.55
CA LEU A 96 13.37 6.04 -12.38
C LEU A 96 13.33 4.80 -11.47
N ALA A 97 12.14 4.28 -11.18
CA ALA A 97 11.99 3.07 -10.38
C ALA A 97 12.63 1.85 -11.09
N LYS A 98 12.42 1.71 -12.41
CA LYS A 98 13.03 0.65 -13.21
C LYS A 98 14.55 0.73 -13.24
N GLU A 99 15.12 1.93 -13.38
CA GLU A 99 16.58 2.16 -13.34
C GLU A 99 17.20 1.70 -12.00
N ILE A 100 16.49 1.89 -10.89
CA ILE A 100 16.92 1.45 -9.56
C ILE A 100 16.79 -0.07 -9.37
N GLY A 101 15.97 -0.74 -10.19
CA GLY A 101 15.77 -2.19 -10.14
C GLY A 101 14.42 -2.64 -9.59
N TYR A 102 13.39 -1.80 -9.68
CA TYR A 102 12.02 -2.20 -9.41
C TYR A 102 11.35 -2.72 -10.70
N ASP A 103 10.92 -3.97 -10.67
CA ASP A 103 10.18 -4.58 -11.78
C ASP A 103 8.66 -4.40 -11.62
N ASN A 104 8.18 -4.08 -10.42
CA ASN A 104 6.76 -3.89 -10.16
C ASN A 104 6.48 -2.46 -9.68
N VAL A 105 5.41 -1.86 -10.22
CA VAL A 105 4.96 -0.51 -9.83
C VAL A 105 3.49 -0.52 -9.41
N LEU A 106 3.15 0.36 -8.45
CA LEU A 106 1.79 0.63 -7.99
C LEU A 106 1.36 1.98 -8.52
N LEU A 107 0.27 2.01 -9.30
CA LEU A 107 -0.19 3.22 -9.96
C LEU A 107 -1.70 3.41 -9.80
N ALA A 108 -2.07 4.51 -9.13
CA ALA A 108 -3.44 5.00 -9.05
C ALA A 108 -3.80 5.86 -10.27
N PRO A 109 -5.09 6.07 -10.56
CA PRO A 109 -5.52 7.05 -11.53
C PRO A 109 -4.92 8.43 -11.26
N PRO A 110 -4.63 9.24 -12.31
CA PRO A 110 -4.30 10.65 -12.12
C PRO A 110 -5.41 11.35 -11.33
N PHE A 111 -5.02 11.94 -10.20
CA PHE A 111 -5.95 12.65 -9.33
C PHE A 111 -6.23 14.08 -9.86
N TYR A 112 -7.24 14.77 -9.29
CA TYR A 112 -7.68 16.13 -9.61
C TYR A 112 -8.47 16.25 -10.92
N THR A 113 -7.96 15.76 -12.06
CA THR A 113 -8.60 15.91 -13.39
C THR A 113 -9.75 14.93 -13.64
N ARG A 114 -9.84 13.85 -12.86
CA ARG A 114 -10.87 12.79 -12.97
C ARG A 114 -11.04 12.28 -14.41
N PRO A 115 -10.01 11.63 -14.97
CA PRO A 115 -10.05 11.15 -16.34
C PRO A 115 -11.18 10.13 -16.56
N THR A 116 -11.69 10.05 -17.77
CA THR A 116 -12.63 9.01 -18.22
C THR A 116 -11.94 7.64 -18.27
N GLN A 117 -12.72 6.56 -18.39
CA GLN A 117 -12.14 5.21 -18.49
C GLN A 117 -11.26 5.04 -19.74
N GLU A 118 -11.66 5.62 -20.87
CA GLU A 118 -10.88 5.62 -22.12
C GLU A 118 -9.54 6.36 -21.92
N GLU A 119 -9.56 7.52 -21.26
CA GLU A 119 -8.34 8.28 -20.92
C GLU A 119 -7.44 7.51 -19.95
N LEU A 120 -8.02 6.77 -18.99
CA LEU A 120 -7.27 5.91 -18.07
C LEU A 120 -6.63 4.72 -18.80
N ILE A 121 -7.35 4.06 -19.71
CA ILE A 121 -6.80 2.99 -20.54
C ILE A 121 -5.59 3.51 -21.30
N ASN A 122 -5.75 4.62 -22.04
CA ASN A 122 -4.65 5.23 -22.79
C ASN A 122 -3.48 5.66 -21.88
N HIS A 123 -3.78 6.15 -20.67
CA HIS A 123 -2.76 6.51 -19.69
C HIS A 123 -1.90 5.30 -19.29
N TYR A 124 -2.53 4.19 -18.88
CA TYR A 124 -1.80 2.99 -18.46
C TYR A 124 -1.08 2.30 -19.61
N GLU A 125 -1.67 2.25 -20.82
CA GLU A 125 -0.98 1.75 -22.03
C GLU A 125 0.26 2.58 -22.32
N THR A 126 0.15 3.91 -22.31
CA THR A 126 1.29 4.82 -22.59
C THR A 126 2.43 4.60 -21.59
N VAL A 127 2.11 4.36 -20.30
CA VAL A 127 3.13 4.06 -19.28
C VAL A 127 3.80 2.70 -19.56
N LEU A 128 3.01 1.67 -19.86
CA LEU A 128 3.50 0.33 -20.14
C LEU A 128 4.32 0.27 -21.44
N ASP A 129 3.95 1.05 -22.45
CA ASP A 129 4.71 1.14 -23.71
C ASP A 129 6.05 1.86 -23.54
N ALA A 130 6.11 2.84 -22.63
CA ALA A 130 7.30 3.61 -22.35
C ALA A 130 8.32 2.88 -21.47
N VAL A 131 7.86 2.03 -20.54
CA VAL A 131 8.72 1.38 -19.55
C VAL A 131 8.33 -0.09 -19.36
N ASP A 132 9.33 -0.98 -19.40
CA ASP A 132 9.14 -2.42 -19.21
C ASP A 132 9.04 -2.76 -17.72
N VAL A 133 7.81 -2.69 -17.17
CA VAL A 133 7.47 -2.99 -15.77
C VAL A 133 6.18 -3.79 -15.68
N ASN A 134 5.98 -4.44 -14.55
CA ASN A 134 4.69 -5.00 -14.14
C ASN A 134 3.89 -3.93 -13.40
N LEU A 135 2.62 -3.82 -13.73
CA LEU A 135 1.70 -2.84 -13.18
C LEU A 135 0.73 -3.48 -12.19
N VAL A 136 0.70 -2.96 -10.99
CA VAL A 136 -0.40 -3.12 -10.03
C VAL A 136 -1.28 -1.88 -10.13
N LEU A 137 -2.48 -2.04 -10.64
CA LEU A 137 -3.49 -0.99 -10.63
C LEU A 137 -3.90 -0.68 -9.19
N TYR A 138 -4.18 0.59 -8.89
CA TYR A 138 -4.61 1.00 -7.56
C TYR A 138 -5.95 1.74 -7.62
N SER A 139 -7.00 1.10 -7.12
CA SER A 139 -8.34 1.68 -7.07
C SER A 139 -8.63 2.25 -5.68
N TYR A 140 -8.69 3.58 -5.58
CA TYR A 140 -9.12 4.28 -4.36
C TYR A 140 -9.99 5.51 -4.71
N PRO A 141 -11.22 5.30 -5.20
CA PRO A 141 -12.07 6.39 -5.72
C PRO A 141 -12.31 7.52 -4.72
N MET A 142 -12.30 7.22 -3.42
CA MET A 142 -12.45 8.23 -2.36
C MET A 142 -11.32 9.27 -2.34
N LYS A 143 -10.09 8.88 -2.73
CA LYS A 143 -8.92 9.78 -2.80
C LYS A 143 -8.70 10.34 -4.19
N ASP A 144 -8.76 9.48 -5.20
CA ASP A 144 -8.35 9.83 -6.55
C ASP A 144 -9.49 10.50 -7.34
N GLY A 145 -10.74 10.28 -6.89
CA GLY A 145 -11.93 10.81 -7.54
C GLY A 145 -12.25 10.16 -8.88
N ALA A 146 -11.48 9.13 -9.26
CA ALA A 146 -11.71 8.27 -10.41
C ALA A 146 -11.73 6.81 -9.98
N ASP A 147 -12.63 6.02 -10.53
CA ASP A 147 -12.71 4.57 -10.30
C ASP A 147 -12.02 3.82 -11.44
N ILE A 148 -11.52 2.64 -11.14
CA ILE A 148 -11.07 1.67 -12.15
C ILE A 148 -12.26 0.76 -12.46
N SER A 149 -12.91 0.97 -13.61
CA SER A 149 -14.11 0.21 -13.99
C SER A 149 -13.79 -1.22 -14.38
N PHE A 150 -14.83 -2.08 -14.44
CA PHE A 150 -14.68 -3.42 -14.99
C PHE A 150 -14.36 -3.40 -16.49
N GLU A 151 -14.82 -2.41 -17.26
CA GLU A 151 -14.44 -2.22 -18.67
C GLU A 151 -12.92 -2.03 -18.82
N LEU A 152 -12.30 -1.22 -17.95
CA LEU A 152 -10.85 -1.06 -17.93
C LEU A 152 -10.15 -2.37 -17.54
N LEU A 153 -10.65 -3.09 -16.56
CA LEU A 153 -10.08 -4.38 -16.15
C LEU A 153 -10.23 -5.43 -17.26
N ASP A 154 -11.35 -5.46 -17.98
CA ASP A 154 -11.57 -6.34 -19.14
C ASP A 154 -10.55 -6.06 -20.25
N HIS A 155 -10.23 -4.77 -20.49
CA HIS A 155 -9.24 -4.36 -21.48
C HIS A 155 -7.83 -4.89 -21.15
N PHE A 156 -7.47 -4.87 -19.86
CA PHE A 156 -6.15 -5.31 -19.41
C PHE A 156 -6.06 -6.78 -18.98
N ALA A 157 -7.17 -7.51 -18.93
CA ALA A 157 -7.22 -8.86 -18.38
C ALA A 157 -6.26 -9.87 -19.04
N ASP A 158 -5.93 -9.67 -20.31
CA ASP A 158 -5.00 -10.52 -21.05
C ASP A 158 -3.61 -9.90 -21.25
N ASN A 159 -3.35 -8.74 -20.65
CA ASN A 159 -2.03 -8.13 -20.64
C ASN A 159 -1.18 -8.71 -19.49
N PRO A 160 -0.12 -9.51 -19.77
CA PRO A 160 0.66 -10.20 -18.75
C PRO A 160 1.45 -9.23 -17.84
N ARG A 161 1.57 -7.97 -18.22
CA ARG A 161 2.24 -6.94 -17.41
C ARG A 161 1.30 -6.28 -16.40
N VAL A 162 -0.03 -6.40 -16.54
CA VAL A 162 -0.98 -5.96 -15.51
C VAL A 162 -1.22 -7.13 -14.56
N ILE A 163 -0.45 -7.17 -13.48
CA ILE A 163 -0.35 -8.33 -12.60
C ILE A 163 -1.36 -8.37 -11.46
N GLY A 164 -2.00 -7.24 -11.15
CA GLY A 164 -2.96 -7.19 -10.04
C GLY A 164 -3.65 -5.83 -9.91
N ILE A 165 -4.64 -5.80 -9.04
CA ILE A 165 -5.31 -4.59 -8.60
C ILE A 165 -5.34 -4.52 -7.07
N LYS A 166 -4.77 -3.44 -6.50
CA LYS A 166 -5.00 -3.06 -5.12
C LYS A 166 -6.38 -2.40 -5.03
N GLU A 167 -7.33 -3.10 -4.44
CA GLU A 167 -8.71 -2.64 -4.31
C GLU A 167 -8.92 -2.00 -2.94
N SER A 168 -9.16 -0.69 -2.93
CA SER A 168 -9.31 0.14 -1.72
C SER A 168 -10.62 0.95 -1.73
N SER A 169 -11.62 0.53 -2.47
CA SER A 169 -12.92 1.24 -2.50
C SER A 169 -13.75 1.04 -1.24
N GLY A 170 -13.42 0.04 -0.41
CA GLY A 170 -14.25 -0.38 0.73
C GLY A 170 -15.50 -1.17 0.34
N VAL A 171 -15.66 -1.52 -0.93
CA VAL A 171 -16.83 -2.23 -1.47
C VAL A 171 -16.51 -3.72 -1.66
N LEU A 172 -16.92 -4.56 -0.70
CA LEU A 172 -16.65 -6.00 -0.74
C LEU A 172 -17.16 -6.68 -2.01
N GLN A 173 -18.30 -6.24 -2.56
CA GLN A 173 -18.84 -6.79 -3.80
C GLN A 173 -17.85 -6.64 -4.97
N ARG A 174 -17.09 -5.54 -5.02
CA ARG A 174 -16.04 -5.38 -6.06
C ARG A 174 -14.95 -6.43 -5.91
N ALA A 175 -14.52 -6.73 -4.69
CA ALA A 175 -13.52 -7.77 -4.45
C ALA A 175 -14.02 -9.14 -4.94
N ILE A 176 -15.28 -9.47 -4.67
CA ILE A 176 -15.94 -10.72 -5.13
C ILE A 176 -15.98 -10.78 -6.66
N ASP A 177 -16.41 -9.69 -7.29
CA ASP A 177 -16.49 -9.59 -8.76
C ASP A 177 -15.10 -9.71 -9.41
N ILE A 178 -14.08 -9.01 -8.87
CA ILE A 178 -12.70 -9.07 -9.38
C ILE A 178 -12.16 -10.48 -9.25
N SER A 179 -12.27 -11.09 -8.08
CA SER A 179 -11.85 -12.48 -7.84
C SER A 179 -12.51 -13.46 -8.82
N SER A 180 -13.82 -13.31 -9.04
CA SER A 180 -14.58 -14.24 -9.88
C SER A 180 -14.32 -14.07 -11.37
N ARG A 181 -14.17 -12.81 -11.86
CA ARG A 181 -14.03 -12.51 -13.30
C ARG A 181 -12.61 -12.67 -13.81
N TYR A 182 -11.61 -12.39 -12.95
CA TYR A 182 -10.20 -12.29 -13.36
C TYR A 182 -9.30 -13.31 -12.70
N GLU A 183 -9.86 -14.43 -12.19
CA GLU A 183 -9.09 -15.54 -11.64
C GLU A 183 -8.00 -16.02 -12.63
N GLY A 184 -6.76 -16.07 -12.15
CA GLY A 184 -5.60 -16.45 -12.97
C GLY A 184 -5.12 -15.38 -13.97
N LYS A 185 -5.74 -14.19 -14.01
CA LYS A 185 -5.39 -13.07 -14.90
C LYS A 185 -4.91 -11.85 -14.13
N ILE A 186 -5.75 -11.27 -13.28
CA ILE A 186 -5.44 -10.10 -12.46
C ILE A 186 -5.58 -10.50 -10.99
N GLN A 187 -4.52 -10.36 -10.20
CA GLN A 187 -4.55 -10.70 -8.79
C GLN A 187 -5.37 -9.67 -8.00
N LEU A 188 -6.31 -10.13 -7.19
CA LEU A 188 -6.96 -9.31 -6.18
C LEU A 188 -5.95 -9.07 -5.04
N ILE A 189 -5.67 -7.80 -4.73
CA ILE A 189 -4.81 -7.38 -3.63
C ILE A 189 -5.67 -6.60 -2.64
N SER A 190 -5.66 -6.99 -1.36
CA SER A 190 -6.36 -6.22 -0.35
C SER A 190 -5.73 -4.84 -0.19
N GLY A 191 -6.57 -3.82 -0.28
CA GLY A 191 -6.21 -2.43 -0.05
C GLY A 191 -7.21 -1.73 0.89
N SER A 192 -8.30 -2.43 1.25
CA SER A 192 -9.28 -2.00 2.25
C SER A 192 -8.95 -2.69 3.57
N ASP A 193 -8.25 -1.97 4.43
CA ASP A 193 -7.58 -2.54 5.61
C ASP A 193 -8.58 -3.10 6.64
N ASP A 194 -9.71 -2.43 6.83
CA ASP A 194 -10.75 -2.79 7.81
C ASP A 194 -11.59 -4.02 7.43
N ILE A 195 -11.50 -4.49 6.19
CA ILE A 195 -12.14 -5.70 5.67
C ILE A 195 -11.13 -6.66 5.02
N ALA A 196 -9.85 -6.60 5.43
CA ALA A 196 -8.80 -7.41 4.84
C ALA A 196 -9.06 -8.92 4.95
N LEU A 197 -9.62 -9.39 6.06
CA LEU A 197 -9.98 -10.80 6.25
C LEU A 197 -11.03 -11.26 5.22
N ASP A 198 -12.01 -10.40 4.90
CA ASP A 198 -13.01 -10.70 3.88
C ASP A 198 -12.38 -10.81 2.50
N PHE A 199 -11.44 -9.93 2.17
CA PHE A 199 -10.66 -10.04 0.93
C PHE A 199 -9.88 -11.36 0.83
N MET A 200 -9.27 -11.82 1.93
CA MET A 200 -8.57 -13.11 1.98
C MET A 200 -9.52 -14.27 1.69
N PHE A 201 -10.77 -14.25 2.20
CA PHE A 201 -11.79 -15.25 1.90
C PHE A 201 -12.15 -15.28 0.40
N TRP A 202 -12.04 -14.14 -0.29
CA TRP A 202 -12.30 -14.02 -1.72
C TRP A 202 -11.04 -14.13 -2.58
N GLY A 203 -9.95 -14.70 -2.04
CA GLY A 203 -8.77 -15.08 -2.80
C GLY A 203 -7.69 -14.00 -2.92
N ALA A 204 -7.72 -12.95 -2.12
CA ALA A 204 -6.60 -12.03 -2.01
C ALA A 204 -5.46 -12.73 -1.25
N ASP A 205 -4.42 -13.15 -1.97
CA ASP A 205 -3.22 -13.75 -1.38
C ASP A 205 -2.26 -12.70 -0.79
N SER A 206 -2.46 -11.43 -1.13
CA SER A 206 -1.61 -10.31 -0.74
C SER A 206 -2.40 -9.13 -0.20
N TRP A 207 -1.77 -8.40 0.70
CA TRP A 207 -2.33 -7.22 1.34
C TRP A 207 -1.30 -6.09 1.35
N ILE A 208 -1.53 -5.04 0.54
CA ILE A 208 -0.74 -3.80 0.59
C ILE A 208 -1.34 -2.91 1.67
N CYS A 209 -0.76 -2.99 2.86
CA CYS A 209 -1.33 -2.57 4.13
C CYS A 209 -0.73 -1.26 4.65
N GLY A 210 -1.57 -0.26 4.87
CA GLY A 210 -1.17 0.97 5.55
C GLY A 210 -0.97 0.77 7.06
N PRO A 211 -1.95 0.19 7.79
CA PRO A 211 -1.85 -0.08 9.22
C PRO A 211 -0.68 -0.95 9.66
N SER A 212 -0.12 -1.79 8.78
CA SER A 212 1.06 -2.59 9.12
C SER A 212 2.29 -1.74 9.49
N ASN A 213 2.34 -0.46 9.15
CA ASN A 213 3.37 0.44 9.64
C ASN A 213 3.37 0.59 11.17
N CYS A 214 2.22 0.45 11.81
CA CYS A 214 2.11 0.57 13.27
C CYS A 214 1.51 -0.67 13.96
N MET A 215 1.20 -1.73 13.21
CA MET A 215 0.61 -2.98 13.72
C MET A 215 1.13 -4.20 12.94
N ALA A 216 2.43 -4.21 12.57
CA ALA A 216 3.02 -5.22 11.69
C ALA A 216 2.79 -6.65 12.19
N ASN A 217 3.10 -6.92 13.47
CA ASN A 217 2.95 -8.24 14.08
C ASN A 217 1.53 -8.79 13.93
N ALA A 218 0.52 -8.00 14.28
CA ALA A 218 -0.87 -8.42 14.24
C ALA A 218 -1.38 -8.59 12.80
N CYS A 219 -0.97 -7.73 11.85
CA CYS A 219 -1.32 -7.87 10.44
C CYS A 219 -0.70 -9.14 9.83
N CYS A 220 0.57 -9.42 10.11
CA CYS A 220 1.24 -10.63 9.64
C CYS A 220 0.70 -11.88 10.34
N GLU A 221 0.31 -11.80 11.62
CA GLU A 221 -0.33 -12.92 12.32
C GLU A 221 -1.71 -13.24 11.76
N LEU A 222 -2.50 -12.22 11.39
CA LEU A 222 -3.77 -12.41 10.69
C LEU A 222 -3.59 -13.21 9.40
N ASP A 223 -2.65 -12.78 8.54
CA ASP A 223 -2.35 -13.46 7.27
C ASP A 223 -1.92 -14.93 7.50
N ARG A 224 -1.01 -15.15 8.46
CA ARG A 224 -0.55 -16.50 8.81
C ARG A 224 -1.68 -17.39 9.33
N ALA A 225 -2.49 -16.88 10.25
CA ALA A 225 -3.61 -17.64 10.82
C ALA A 225 -4.65 -18.00 9.74
N PHE A 226 -4.96 -17.07 8.84
CA PHE A 226 -5.86 -17.34 7.71
C PHE A 226 -5.29 -18.42 6.78
N LYS A 227 -4.04 -18.28 6.34
CA LYS A 227 -3.36 -19.27 5.47
C LYS A 227 -3.20 -20.65 6.09
N ALA A 228 -3.07 -20.71 7.42
CA ALA A 228 -3.05 -21.97 8.17
C ALA A 228 -4.44 -22.62 8.36
N GLY A 229 -5.53 -21.94 7.93
CA GLY A 229 -6.90 -22.41 8.15
C GLY A 229 -7.41 -22.18 9.58
N GLU A 230 -6.71 -21.43 10.42
CA GLU A 230 -7.06 -21.11 11.80
C GLU A 230 -8.11 -19.98 11.85
N LEU A 231 -9.26 -20.18 11.19
CA LEU A 231 -10.25 -19.13 10.93
C LEU A 231 -10.82 -18.49 12.20
N ALA A 232 -10.98 -19.23 13.27
CA ALA A 232 -11.44 -18.69 14.56
C ALA A 232 -10.40 -17.70 15.13
N LYS A 233 -9.11 -18.05 15.06
CA LYS A 233 -8.00 -17.18 15.46
C LYS A 233 -7.92 -15.94 14.57
N ALA A 234 -7.97 -16.10 13.25
CA ALA A 234 -7.97 -14.99 12.31
C ALA A 234 -9.10 -13.99 12.58
N LYS A 235 -10.31 -14.48 12.89
CA LYS A 235 -11.45 -13.64 13.26
C LYS A 235 -11.20 -12.83 14.55
N GLU A 236 -10.60 -13.43 15.59
CA GLU A 236 -10.32 -12.71 16.83
C GLU A 236 -9.22 -11.65 16.65
N ILE A 237 -8.17 -11.96 15.84
CA ILE A 237 -7.15 -10.98 15.48
C ILE A 237 -7.79 -9.82 14.70
N MET A 238 -8.62 -10.11 13.70
CA MET A 238 -9.29 -9.07 12.90
C MET A 238 -10.20 -8.16 13.76
N LYS A 239 -10.93 -8.70 14.74
CA LYS A 239 -11.73 -7.90 15.68
C LYS A 239 -10.88 -6.92 16.48
N THR A 240 -9.68 -7.30 16.87
CA THR A 240 -8.74 -6.44 17.59
C THR A 240 -8.19 -5.36 16.67
N LEU A 241 -7.73 -5.73 15.47
CA LEU A 241 -7.24 -4.83 14.44
C LEU A 241 -8.31 -3.82 13.99
N TYR A 242 -9.55 -4.28 13.77
CA TYR A 242 -10.65 -3.46 13.27
C TYR A 242 -10.87 -2.18 14.07
N ARG A 243 -10.76 -2.24 15.40
CA ARG A 243 -10.95 -1.07 16.27
C ARG A 243 -9.94 0.03 15.97
N ALA A 244 -8.67 -0.33 15.83
CA ALA A 244 -7.61 0.61 15.50
C ALA A 244 -7.73 1.09 14.04
N MET A 245 -8.01 0.19 13.09
CA MET A 245 -8.19 0.51 11.68
C MET A 245 -9.36 1.48 11.46
N ASN A 246 -10.48 1.30 12.14
CA ASN A 246 -11.61 2.22 12.07
C ASN A 246 -11.24 3.64 12.52
N ILE A 247 -10.41 3.77 13.58
CA ILE A 247 -9.89 5.07 14.00
C ILE A 247 -8.92 5.64 12.97
N LEU A 248 -8.04 4.82 12.37
CA LEU A 248 -7.14 5.27 11.31
C LEU A 248 -7.92 5.83 10.10
N GLU A 249 -8.96 5.13 9.64
CA GLU A 249 -9.78 5.52 8.48
C GLU A 249 -10.70 6.73 8.75
N SER A 250 -10.92 7.13 9.99
CA SER A 250 -11.78 8.28 10.34
C SER A 250 -11.20 9.65 9.97
N GLY A 251 -10.13 9.70 9.16
CA GLY A 251 -9.42 10.91 8.73
C GLY A 251 -8.03 11.05 9.33
N LYS A 252 -7.20 11.90 8.74
CA LYS A 252 -5.79 12.08 9.11
C LYS A 252 -5.00 10.75 9.14
N PHE A 253 -5.23 9.91 8.17
CA PHE A 253 -4.74 8.53 8.12
C PHE A 253 -3.22 8.43 8.32
N VAL A 254 -2.44 9.18 7.53
CA VAL A 254 -0.96 9.11 7.60
C VAL A 254 -0.44 9.63 8.94
N GLN A 255 -1.00 10.73 9.44
CA GLN A 255 -0.65 11.29 10.74
C GLN A 255 -0.90 10.29 11.88
N LYS A 256 -2.03 9.60 11.82
CA LYS A 256 -2.37 8.58 12.83
C LYS A 256 -1.48 7.36 12.71
N ILE A 257 -1.13 6.90 11.51
CA ILE A 257 -0.16 5.82 11.31
C ILE A 257 1.19 6.20 11.91
N LYS A 258 1.74 7.39 11.62
CA LYS A 258 3.01 7.84 12.19
C LYS A 258 2.96 7.91 13.72
N TYR A 259 1.88 8.43 14.28
CA TYR A 259 1.70 8.40 15.73
C TYR A 259 1.57 6.97 16.28
N GLY A 260 0.93 6.06 15.56
CA GLY A 260 0.90 4.64 15.88
C GLY A 260 2.30 3.99 15.90
N CYS A 261 3.19 4.37 14.98
CA CYS A 261 4.60 3.96 15.01
C CYS A 261 5.29 4.47 16.29
N GLU A 262 5.08 5.72 16.67
CA GLU A 262 5.60 6.30 17.94
C GLU A 262 5.12 5.49 19.16
N LEU A 263 3.84 5.10 19.20
CA LEU A 263 3.29 4.26 20.26
C LEU A 263 3.95 2.87 20.34
N GLN A 264 4.47 2.36 19.23
CA GLN A 264 5.24 1.10 19.16
C GLN A 264 6.74 1.31 19.50
N GLY A 265 7.15 2.52 19.86
CA GLY A 265 8.55 2.83 20.10
C GLY A 265 9.39 3.01 18.82
N LEU A 266 8.74 3.24 17.69
CA LEU A 266 9.35 3.45 16.37
C LEU A 266 9.04 4.88 15.89
N PRO A 267 9.70 5.92 16.43
CA PRO A 267 9.42 7.30 16.03
C PRO A 267 9.84 7.53 14.57
N VAL A 268 8.91 8.06 13.78
CA VAL A 268 9.09 8.34 12.34
C VAL A 268 8.85 9.82 12.00
N GLY A 269 8.74 10.65 13.03
CA GLY A 269 8.50 12.09 12.90
C GLY A 269 7.10 12.46 12.41
N GLU A 270 6.89 13.76 12.27
CA GLU A 270 5.62 14.34 11.82
C GLU A 270 5.47 14.25 10.29
N CYS A 271 4.23 14.43 9.81
CA CYS A 271 3.98 14.58 8.38
C CYS A 271 4.45 15.95 7.88
N ARG A 272 4.80 16.04 6.60
CA ARG A 272 5.05 17.33 5.93
C ARG A 272 3.75 18.06 5.60
N ALA A 273 3.82 19.38 5.52
CA ALA A 273 2.72 20.18 5.02
C ALA A 273 2.26 19.70 3.60
N PRO A 274 0.96 19.73 3.28
CA PRO A 274 -0.11 20.42 4.02
C PRO A 274 -0.74 19.60 5.17
N LEU A 275 -0.22 18.41 5.48
CA LEU A 275 -0.73 17.59 6.58
C LEU A 275 -0.30 18.20 7.93
N GLY A 276 -1.29 18.53 8.76
CA GLY A 276 -1.05 19.11 10.09
C GLY A 276 -1.03 18.03 11.19
N PRO A 277 -0.61 18.37 12.41
CA PRO A 277 -0.50 17.45 13.53
C PRO A 277 -1.86 16.92 14.00
N LEU A 278 -1.83 15.85 14.77
CA LEU A 278 -2.98 15.34 15.50
C LEU A 278 -3.28 16.22 16.72
N THR A 279 -4.55 16.35 17.05
CA THR A 279 -4.99 16.91 18.33
C THR A 279 -4.77 15.89 19.45
N GLU A 280 -4.70 16.35 20.71
CA GLU A 280 -4.58 15.44 21.87
C GLU A 280 -5.77 14.48 21.98
N LYS A 281 -6.95 14.88 21.53
CA LYS A 281 -8.12 14.00 21.46
C LYS A 281 -7.90 12.86 20.47
N GLU A 282 -7.46 13.16 19.24
CA GLU A 282 -7.17 12.15 18.19
C GLU A 282 -6.07 11.18 18.64
N LYS A 283 -5.03 11.70 19.31
CA LYS A 283 -3.96 10.88 19.89
C LYS A 283 -4.49 9.94 20.99
N ALA A 284 -5.33 10.44 21.88
CA ALA A 284 -5.91 9.63 22.96
C ALA A 284 -6.84 8.54 22.44
N GLU A 285 -7.66 8.85 21.43
CA GLU A 285 -8.55 7.87 20.78
C GLU A 285 -7.75 6.74 20.12
N LEU A 286 -6.70 7.07 19.35
CA LEU A 286 -5.86 6.07 18.72
C LEU A 286 -5.08 5.24 19.75
N ARG A 287 -4.50 5.86 20.77
CA ARG A 287 -3.79 5.15 21.84
C ARG A 287 -4.69 4.10 22.51
N THR A 288 -5.92 4.49 22.84
CA THR A 288 -6.90 3.56 23.44
C THR A 288 -7.24 2.39 22.51
N ALA A 289 -7.41 2.67 21.22
CA ALA A 289 -7.72 1.63 20.24
C ALA A 289 -6.55 0.67 19.99
N MET A 290 -5.31 1.17 20.10
CA MET A 290 -4.07 0.40 19.87
C MET A 290 -3.59 -0.33 21.15
N GLU A 291 -4.07 0.00 22.34
CA GLU A 291 -3.60 -0.58 23.59
C GLU A 291 -3.48 -2.13 23.57
N PRO A 292 -4.45 -2.89 23.01
CA PRO A 292 -4.33 -4.36 22.91
C PRO A 292 -3.24 -4.84 21.94
N LEU A 293 -2.72 -3.97 21.10
CA LEU A 293 -1.76 -4.25 20.03
C LEU A 293 -0.33 -3.81 20.36
N LEU A 294 -0.12 -3.08 21.47
CA LEU A 294 1.18 -2.54 21.88
C LEU A 294 2.03 -3.53 22.67
N ASN A 295 1.46 -4.65 23.14
CA ASN A 295 2.13 -5.63 24.01
C ASN A 295 2.29 -7.00 23.35
N GLY A 296 2.17 -7.09 22.02
CA GLY A 296 2.26 -8.31 21.24
C GLY A 296 3.55 -8.43 20.44
#